data_dd0cdb75e640a10e84054d2ac0c503e0
#
_entry.id   dd0cdb75e640a10e84054d2ac0c503e0
#
_cell.length_a   1.000
_cell.length_b   1.000
_cell.length_c   1.000
_cell.angle_alpha   90.00
_cell.angle_beta   90.00
_cell.angle_gamma   90.00
#
_symmetry.space_group_name_H-M   'P 1'
#
loop_
_entity.id
_entity.type
_entity.pdbx_description
1 polymer ?
#
loop_
_entity_poly.entity_id
_entity_poly.type
_entity_poly.pdbx_seq_one_letter_code
_entity_poly.pdbx_strand_id
1 'polypeptide(L)'
;MKILIFTMLLLGFASARAQPFVAEYEYIALPYALDALEPAISRRTMELHYGKHLQAYVDALNRLVKGTAMEGETLENVVLMAEGPLLNNAGQMLNHNLYFLQFSPEGGGEPTGALRKAIDRRWGSMDNFRMAMEEAARTLFGSGWVWLATDKAGNLYILQEPNALNPIRHELQPLLGFDVWEHAYYLDYENRRDDHVRALWRVVSWPVVEKRYENN
;
A
#
# COMPACT_ATOMS: atom_id res chain seq x y z
N MET A 1 31.90 -59.75 -12.69
CA MET A 1 30.45 -59.39 -12.56
C MET A 1 30.40 -57.99 -11.99
N LYS A 2 30.24 -56.96 -12.85
CA LYS A 2 30.16 -55.53 -12.41
C LYS A 2 28.69 -55.16 -12.28
N ILE A 3 28.26 -54.81 -11.08
CA ILE A 3 26.89 -54.38 -10.79
C ILE A 3 26.87 -52.85 -11.11
N LEU A 4 26.09 -52.42 -12.10
CA LEU A 4 25.75 -51.04 -12.39
C LEU A 4 24.59 -50.65 -11.48
N ILE A 5 24.84 -49.70 -10.56
CA ILE A 5 23.79 -49.07 -9.76
C ILE A 5 23.27 -47.87 -10.58
N PHE A 6 22.01 -47.98 -11.00
CA PHE A 6 21.28 -46.88 -11.67
C PHE A 6 20.67 -45.98 -10.61
N THR A 7 21.24 -44.80 -10.42
CA THR A 7 20.66 -43.80 -9.52
C THR A 7 19.55 -43.05 -10.27
N MET A 8 18.31 -43.32 -9.89
CA MET A 8 17.14 -42.63 -10.43
C MET A 8 17.02 -41.24 -9.79
N LEU A 9 17.30 -40.18 -10.56
CA LEU A 9 17.12 -38.81 -10.15
C LEU A 9 15.60 -38.48 -10.17
N LEU A 10 14.94 -38.42 -9.02
CA LEU A 10 13.58 -37.93 -8.91
C LEU A 10 13.59 -36.41 -9.08
N LEU A 11 13.24 -35.93 -10.26
CA LEU A 11 12.89 -34.55 -10.52
C LEU A 11 11.56 -34.24 -9.82
N GLY A 12 11.63 -33.59 -8.67
CA GLY A 12 10.47 -33.05 -7.99
C GLY A 12 9.86 -31.92 -8.82
N PHE A 13 8.73 -32.17 -9.48
CA PHE A 13 7.92 -31.11 -10.06
C PHE A 13 7.34 -30.28 -8.91
N ALA A 14 7.88 -29.08 -8.69
CA ALA A 14 7.21 -28.09 -7.89
C ALA A 14 5.87 -27.77 -8.56
N SER A 15 4.77 -28.14 -7.92
CA SER A 15 3.41 -27.80 -8.37
C SER A 15 3.28 -26.28 -8.31
N ALA A 16 3.38 -25.61 -9.43
CA ALA A 16 3.04 -24.21 -9.54
C ALA A 16 1.55 -24.08 -9.18
N ARG A 17 1.28 -23.45 -8.04
CA ARG A 17 -0.09 -23.18 -7.61
C ARG A 17 -0.66 -22.19 -8.61
N ALA A 18 -1.69 -22.57 -9.37
CA ALA A 18 -2.36 -21.68 -10.29
C ALA A 18 -2.85 -20.45 -9.54
N GLN A 19 -2.49 -19.26 -10.01
CA GLN A 19 -2.99 -17.99 -9.48
C GLN A 19 -4.51 -17.93 -9.72
N PRO A 20 -5.29 -17.38 -8.77
CA PRO A 20 -6.72 -17.23 -8.98
C PRO A 20 -6.98 -16.27 -10.15
N PHE A 21 -7.86 -16.67 -11.08
CA PHE A 21 -8.31 -15.80 -12.15
C PHE A 21 -9.21 -14.69 -11.58
N VAL A 22 -8.87 -13.42 -11.82
CA VAL A 22 -9.65 -12.26 -11.39
C VAL A 22 -10.55 -11.82 -12.55
N ALA A 23 -11.84 -12.12 -12.45
CA ALA A 23 -12.80 -11.76 -13.50
C ALA A 23 -13.01 -10.25 -13.62
N GLU A 24 -13.04 -9.54 -12.50
CA GLU A 24 -13.19 -8.08 -12.41
C GLU A 24 -12.62 -7.59 -11.07
N TYR A 25 -11.96 -6.43 -11.06
CA TYR A 25 -11.47 -5.82 -9.83
C TYR A 25 -12.62 -5.13 -9.11
N GLU A 26 -12.77 -5.46 -7.82
CA GLU A 26 -13.86 -4.97 -7.01
C GLU A 26 -13.45 -3.73 -6.21
N TYR A 27 -14.42 -2.85 -6.03
CA TYR A 27 -14.33 -1.70 -5.15
C TYR A 27 -14.38 -2.15 -3.69
N ILE A 28 -13.38 -1.75 -2.89
CA ILE A 28 -13.32 -2.18 -1.49
C ILE A 28 -14.45 -1.56 -0.65
N ALA A 29 -14.95 -2.29 0.35
CA ALA A 29 -15.81 -1.74 1.38
C ALA A 29 -14.98 -1.10 2.49
N LEU A 30 -15.36 0.12 2.94
CA LEU A 30 -14.76 0.75 4.11
C LEU A 30 -15.23 0.05 5.39
N PRO A 31 -14.34 -0.18 6.37
CA PRO A 31 -14.73 -0.72 7.68
C PRO A 31 -15.30 0.34 8.63
N TYR A 32 -15.49 1.59 8.17
CA TYR A 32 -15.96 2.74 8.95
C TYR A 32 -16.82 3.67 8.09
N ALA A 33 -17.61 4.56 8.74
CA ALA A 33 -18.42 5.56 8.06
C ALA A 33 -17.56 6.68 7.43
N LEU A 34 -18.09 7.37 6.40
CA LEU A 34 -17.36 8.40 5.67
C LEU A 34 -16.92 9.60 6.52
N ASP A 35 -17.59 9.86 7.63
CA ASP A 35 -17.29 10.94 8.59
C ASP A 35 -16.50 10.47 9.82
N ALA A 36 -16.21 9.17 9.91
CA ALA A 36 -15.59 8.60 11.11
C ALA A 36 -14.13 9.00 11.34
N LEU A 37 -13.46 9.53 10.32
CA LEU A 37 -12.07 9.97 10.41
C LEU A 37 -11.91 11.47 10.70
N GLU A 38 -13.03 12.18 10.91
CA GLU A 38 -12.98 13.59 11.31
C GLU A 38 -12.35 13.77 12.72
N PRO A 39 -11.60 14.85 12.93
CA PRO A 39 -11.28 15.95 12.01
C PRO A 39 -10.03 15.73 11.16
N ALA A 40 -9.42 14.54 11.13
CA ALA A 40 -8.20 14.27 10.36
C ALA A 40 -8.45 14.24 8.84
N ILE A 41 -9.57 13.66 8.42
CA ILE A 41 -10.05 13.65 7.03
C ILE A 41 -11.54 13.95 7.08
N SER A 42 -11.98 15.01 6.41
CA SER A 42 -13.40 15.37 6.41
C SER A 42 -14.25 14.37 5.63
N ARG A 43 -15.54 14.29 5.98
CA ARG A 43 -16.54 13.56 5.21
C ARG A 43 -16.49 13.97 3.73
N ARG A 44 -16.35 15.27 3.44
CA ARG A 44 -16.34 15.77 2.07
C ARG A 44 -15.13 15.23 1.29
N THR A 45 -13.96 15.18 1.90
CA THR A 45 -12.77 14.58 1.31
C THR A 45 -13.01 13.07 1.07
N MET A 46 -13.57 12.35 2.03
CA MET A 46 -13.87 10.92 1.86
C MET A 46 -14.89 10.64 0.75
N GLU A 47 -15.95 11.45 0.62
CA GLU A 47 -16.93 11.33 -0.48
C GLU A 47 -16.29 11.44 -1.86
N LEU A 48 -15.27 12.28 -2.02
CA LEU A 48 -14.57 12.46 -3.28
C LEU A 48 -13.42 11.48 -3.43
N HIS A 49 -12.58 11.34 -2.42
CA HIS A 49 -11.37 10.54 -2.50
C HIS A 49 -11.70 9.03 -2.63
N TYR A 50 -12.52 8.50 -1.72
CA TYR A 50 -13.01 7.13 -1.80
C TYR A 50 -14.09 6.99 -2.88
N GLY A 51 -15.14 7.81 -2.82
CA GLY A 51 -16.35 7.62 -3.64
C GLY A 51 -16.21 8.04 -5.12
N LYS A 52 -15.15 8.79 -5.50
CA LYS A 52 -14.94 9.22 -6.91
C LYS A 52 -13.56 8.84 -7.43
N HIS A 53 -12.46 9.19 -6.73
CA HIS A 53 -11.13 8.88 -7.22
C HIS A 53 -10.87 7.37 -7.27
N LEU A 54 -11.04 6.65 -6.15
CA LEU A 54 -10.86 5.20 -6.15
C LEU A 54 -11.81 4.51 -7.13
N GLN A 55 -13.09 4.89 -7.17
CA GLN A 55 -14.05 4.30 -8.12
C GLN A 55 -13.59 4.49 -9.57
N ALA A 56 -13.10 5.68 -9.93
CA ALA A 56 -12.60 5.94 -11.28
C ALA A 56 -11.40 5.07 -11.66
N TYR A 57 -10.49 4.80 -10.70
CA TYR A 57 -9.35 3.90 -10.91
C TYR A 57 -9.79 2.45 -11.11
N VAL A 58 -10.75 1.97 -10.32
CA VAL A 58 -11.34 0.63 -10.48
C VAL A 58 -12.00 0.49 -11.85
N ASP A 59 -12.85 1.44 -12.24
CA ASP A 59 -13.55 1.43 -13.52
C ASP A 59 -12.57 1.50 -14.71
N ALA A 60 -11.53 2.33 -14.58
CA ALA A 60 -10.52 2.46 -15.62
C ALA A 60 -9.67 1.18 -15.74
N LEU A 61 -9.25 0.60 -14.63
CA LEU A 61 -8.49 -0.65 -14.62
C LEU A 61 -9.28 -1.78 -15.28
N ASN A 62 -10.53 -1.97 -14.88
CA ASN A 62 -11.42 -2.99 -15.46
C ASN A 62 -11.64 -2.85 -16.96
N ARG A 63 -11.57 -1.61 -17.49
CA ARG A 63 -11.60 -1.39 -18.94
C ARG A 63 -10.26 -1.67 -19.61
N LEU A 64 -9.17 -1.18 -19.01
CA LEU A 64 -7.83 -1.22 -19.60
C LEU A 64 -7.21 -2.62 -19.61
N VAL A 65 -7.55 -3.48 -18.66
CA VAL A 65 -6.98 -4.82 -18.54
C VAL A 65 -7.52 -5.78 -19.62
N LYS A 66 -8.75 -5.55 -20.12
CA LYS A 66 -9.43 -6.45 -21.09
C LYS A 66 -8.63 -6.61 -22.37
N GLY A 67 -8.44 -7.86 -22.79
CA GLY A 67 -7.67 -8.22 -23.98
C GLY A 67 -6.16 -8.03 -23.87
N THR A 68 -5.65 -7.71 -22.68
CA THR A 68 -4.20 -7.63 -22.44
C THR A 68 -3.68 -8.91 -21.78
N ALA A 69 -2.34 -9.07 -21.72
CA ALA A 69 -1.73 -10.17 -21.00
C ALA A 69 -1.97 -10.12 -19.47
N MET A 70 -2.53 -9.03 -18.95
CA MET A 70 -2.83 -8.82 -17.54
C MET A 70 -4.28 -9.18 -17.19
N GLU A 71 -5.11 -9.53 -18.18
CA GLU A 71 -6.49 -9.93 -17.93
C GLU A 71 -6.54 -11.21 -17.08
N GLY A 72 -7.24 -11.15 -15.96
CA GLY A 72 -7.35 -12.28 -15.02
C GLY A 72 -6.24 -12.35 -13.96
N GLU A 73 -5.23 -11.50 -14.03
CA GLU A 73 -4.16 -11.42 -13.03
C GLU A 73 -4.63 -10.76 -11.73
N THR A 74 -3.91 -11.00 -10.64
CA THR A 74 -4.12 -10.27 -9.38
C THR A 74 -3.72 -8.80 -9.51
N LEU A 75 -4.30 -7.93 -8.69
CA LEU A 75 -3.98 -6.50 -8.70
C LEU A 75 -2.47 -6.25 -8.51
N GLU A 76 -1.86 -6.99 -7.58
CA GLU A 76 -0.43 -6.93 -7.29
C GLU A 76 0.40 -7.33 -8.52
N ASN A 77 0.02 -8.41 -9.22
CA ASN A 77 0.71 -8.83 -10.44
C ASN A 77 0.61 -7.77 -11.55
N VAL A 78 -0.55 -7.14 -11.70
CA VAL A 78 -0.70 -6.03 -12.66
C VAL A 78 0.22 -4.87 -12.27
N VAL A 79 0.28 -4.49 -10.99
CA VAL A 79 1.18 -3.41 -10.54
C VAL A 79 2.65 -3.76 -10.77
N LEU A 80 3.02 -5.03 -10.59
CA LEU A 80 4.40 -5.49 -10.83
C LEU A 80 4.82 -5.47 -12.29
N MET A 81 3.90 -5.84 -13.20
CA MET A 81 4.24 -6.17 -14.60
C MET A 81 3.80 -5.10 -15.62
N ALA A 82 2.77 -4.30 -15.29
CA ALA A 82 2.24 -3.31 -16.21
C ALA A 82 3.08 -2.03 -16.28
N GLU A 83 2.86 -1.28 -17.35
CA GLU A 83 3.45 0.04 -17.58
C GLU A 83 2.36 1.02 -18.07
N GLY A 84 2.69 2.32 -18.08
CA GLY A 84 1.83 3.37 -18.62
C GLY A 84 0.46 3.48 -17.96
N PRO A 85 -0.62 3.68 -18.73
CA PRO A 85 -1.96 3.88 -18.16
C PRO A 85 -2.47 2.69 -17.34
N LEU A 86 -2.09 1.45 -17.68
CA LEU A 86 -2.49 0.27 -16.94
C LEU A 86 -1.84 0.25 -15.55
N LEU A 87 -0.53 0.50 -15.46
CA LEU A 87 0.17 0.65 -14.19
C LEU A 87 -0.41 1.80 -13.37
N ASN A 88 -0.67 2.96 -14.00
CA ASN A 88 -1.19 4.11 -13.27
C ASN A 88 -2.51 3.79 -12.55
N ASN A 89 -3.43 3.11 -13.22
CA ASN A 89 -4.73 2.79 -12.62
C ASN A 89 -4.64 1.63 -11.63
N ALA A 90 -3.88 0.59 -11.93
CA ALA A 90 -3.65 -0.53 -11.01
C ALA A 90 -2.91 -0.08 -9.74
N GLY A 91 -1.85 0.71 -9.89
CA GLY A 91 -1.08 1.25 -8.77
C GLY A 91 -1.92 2.17 -7.88
N GLN A 92 -2.70 3.07 -8.48
CA GLN A 92 -3.61 3.91 -7.72
C GLN A 92 -4.68 3.09 -7.00
N MET A 93 -5.27 2.10 -7.63
CA MET A 93 -6.22 1.22 -6.96
C MET A 93 -5.59 0.51 -5.77
N LEU A 94 -4.41 -0.10 -5.94
CA LEU A 94 -3.70 -0.78 -4.86
C LEU A 94 -3.34 0.17 -3.72
N ASN A 95 -2.80 1.35 -4.06
CA ASN A 95 -2.40 2.35 -3.09
C ASN A 95 -3.59 2.84 -2.26
N HIS A 96 -4.73 3.15 -2.89
CA HIS A 96 -5.94 3.59 -2.20
C HIS A 96 -6.56 2.48 -1.35
N ASN A 97 -6.55 1.23 -1.82
CA ASN A 97 -7.02 0.08 -1.03
C ASN A 97 -6.20 -0.05 0.27
N LEU A 98 -4.88 0.01 0.16
CA LEU A 98 -3.99 -0.04 1.33
C LEU A 98 -4.18 1.18 2.24
N TYR A 99 -4.36 2.37 1.66
CA TYR A 99 -4.54 3.64 2.37
C TYR A 99 -5.83 3.66 3.18
N PHE A 100 -6.97 3.37 2.58
CA PHE A 100 -8.24 3.43 3.30
C PHE A 100 -8.37 2.33 4.36
N LEU A 101 -7.84 1.13 4.11
CA LEU A 101 -7.93 0.03 5.07
C LEU A 101 -6.97 0.15 6.27
N GLN A 102 -6.04 1.11 6.26
CA GLN A 102 -5.11 1.30 7.38
C GLN A 102 -5.61 2.29 8.45
N PHE A 103 -6.79 2.87 8.28
CA PHE A 103 -7.34 3.86 9.21
C PHE A 103 -8.46 3.27 10.07
N SER A 104 -8.66 3.91 11.22
CA SER A 104 -9.73 3.63 12.16
C SER A 104 -10.11 4.91 12.90
N PRO A 105 -11.40 5.13 13.22
CA PRO A 105 -11.82 6.19 14.13
C PRO A 105 -11.21 6.07 15.52
N GLU A 106 -10.81 4.84 15.91
CA GLU A 106 -10.12 4.52 17.17
C GLU A 106 -8.59 4.45 16.97
N GLY A 107 -8.10 4.98 15.86
CA GLY A 107 -6.68 4.96 15.50
C GLY A 107 -5.82 5.89 16.36
N GLY A 108 -4.58 6.01 15.96
CA GLY A 108 -3.57 6.80 16.67
C GLY A 108 -2.74 5.97 17.64
N GLY A 109 -2.05 6.66 18.54
CA GLY A 109 -1.11 5.99 19.45
C GLY A 109 0.17 5.52 18.75
N GLU A 110 0.65 4.34 19.10
CA GLU A 110 1.91 3.77 18.63
C GLU A 110 1.79 2.25 18.44
N PRO A 111 2.57 1.65 17.53
CA PRO A 111 2.64 0.20 17.39
C PRO A 111 3.27 -0.45 18.63
N THR A 112 3.05 -1.74 18.74
CA THR A 112 3.60 -2.58 19.81
C THR A 112 4.48 -3.70 19.21
N GLY A 113 4.83 -4.68 19.98
CA GLY A 113 5.40 -5.96 19.51
C GLY A 113 6.63 -5.83 18.62
N ALA A 114 6.62 -6.60 17.52
CA ALA A 114 7.75 -6.73 16.61
C ALA A 114 7.97 -5.46 15.76
N LEU A 115 6.89 -4.85 15.29
CA LEU A 115 6.97 -3.61 14.50
C LEU A 115 7.58 -2.46 15.30
N ARG A 116 7.15 -2.27 16.57
CA ARG A 116 7.72 -1.24 17.44
C ARG A 116 9.23 -1.45 17.63
N LYS A 117 9.66 -2.66 17.89
CA LYS A 117 11.09 -2.99 18.02
C LYS A 117 11.86 -2.72 16.73
N ALA A 118 11.26 -2.98 15.57
CA ALA A 118 11.89 -2.70 14.29
C ALA A 118 12.03 -1.19 14.03
N ILE A 119 11.02 -0.40 14.39
CA ILE A 119 11.05 1.07 14.32
C ILE A 119 12.15 1.62 15.23
N ASP A 120 12.18 1.19 16.49
CA ASP A 120 13.20 1.63 17.45
C ASP A 120 14.63 1.25 17.01
N ARG A 121 14.82 0.06 16.43
CA ARG A 121 16.12 -0.32 15.85
C ARG A 121 16.54 0.57 14.69
N ARG A 122 15.59 0.98 13.85
CA ARG A 122 15.89 1.70 12.60
C ARG A 122 16.06 3.20 12.82
N TRP A 123 15.23 3.82 13.69
CA TRP A 123 15.19 5.28 13.90
C TRP A 123 15.47 5.70 15.34
N GLY A 124 15.64 4.77 16.26
CA GLY A 124 15.93 5.06 17.68
C GLY A 124 14.69 5.38 18.52
N SER A 125 13.65 5.93 17.91
CA SER A 125 12.38 6.23 18.60
C SER A 125 11.24 6.36 17.61
N MET A 126 10.00 6.33 18.13
CA MET A 126 8.79 6.58 17.34
C MET A 126 8.73 8.03 16.82
N ASP A 127 9.19 9.01 17.61
CA ASP A 127 9.21 10.40 17.19
C ASP A 127 10.17 10.62 16.01
N ASN A 128 11.36 10.02 16.04
CA ASN A 128 12.29 10.09 14.92
C ASN A 128 11.73 9.42 13.67
N PHE A 129 11.01 8.31 13.82
CA PHE A 129 10.31 7.66 12.70
C PHE A 129 9.23 8.57 12.10
N ARG A 130 8.38 9.18 12.95
CA ARG A 130 7.36 10.12 12.51
C ARG A 130 7.99 11.31 11.76
N MET A 131 9.04 11.91 12.33
CA MET A 131 9.77 12.99 11.66
C MET A 131 10.34 12.57 10.30
N ALA A 132 10.88 11.36 10.19
CA ALA A 132 11.40 10.85 8.91
C ALA A 132 10.30 10.64 7.86
N MET A 133 9.11 10.13 8.24
CA MET A 133 7.96 9.99 7.37
C MET A 133 7.40 11.35 6.94
N GLU A 134 7.26 12.29 7.87
CA GLU A 134 6.79 13.65 7.61
C GLU A 134 7.74 14.41 6.67
N GLU A 135 9.04 14.28 6.89
CA GLU A 135 10.06 14.87 6.02
C GLU A 135 10.01 14.27 4.61
N ALA A 136 9.87 12.95 4.49
CA ALA A 136 9.69 12.30 3.20
C ALA A 136 8.41 12.79 2.49
N ALA A 137 7.30 12.97 3.23
CA ALA A 137 6.05 13.46 2.68
C ALA A 137 6.17 14.93 2.20
N ARG A 138 6.85 15.77 2.98
CA ARG A 138 7.08 17.17 2.68
C ARG A 138 7.98 17.37 1.45
N THR A 139 9.02 16.55 1.31
CA THR A 139 10.04 16.69 0.27
C THR A 139 9.74 15.98 -1.03
N LEU A 140 8.71 15.11 -1.07
CA LEU A 140 8.27 14.50 -2.32
C LEU A 140 7.77 15.57 -3.28
N PHE A 141 8.47 15.75 -4.40
CA PHE A 141 8.10 16.73 -5.41
C PHE A 141 6.89 16.26 -6.22
N GLY A 142 5.83 17.08 -6.26
CA GLY A 142 4.61 16.79 -7.00
C GLY A 142 3.69 15.80 -6.27
N SER A 143 3.00 14.98 -7.05
CA SER A 143 2.03 13.98 -6.58
C SER A 143 2.67 12.63 -6.34
N GLY A 144 2.24 11.93 -5.31
CA GLY A 144 2.75 10.60 -5.00
C GLY A 144 2.35 10.12 -3.62
N TRP A 145 3.12 9.17 -3.13
CA TRP A 145 2.88 8.43 -1.90
C TRP A 145 4.15 8.33 -1.07
N VAL A 146 4.03 8.35 0.24
CA VAL A 146 5.13 8.02 1.15
C VAL A 146 4.79 6.75 1.89
N TRP A 147 5.69 5.79 1.84
CA TRP A 147 5.46 4.46 2.39
C TRP A 147 6.48 4.10 3.47
N LEU A 148 5.98 3.55 4.58
CA LEU A 148 6.74 2.61 5.38
C LEU A 148 6.60 1.24 4.73
N ALA A 149 7.72 0.59 4.42
CA ALA A 149 7.75 -0.75 3.82
C ALA A 149 8.79 -1.64 4.50
N THR A 150 8.71 -2.95 4.27
CA THR A 150 9.63 -3.93 4.84
C THR A 150 10.13 -4.90 3.78
N ASP A 151 11.37 -5.40 3.95
CA ASP A 151 11.89 -6.54 3.20
C ASP A 151 11.58 -7.87 3.92
N LYS A 152 11.86 -9.00 3.27
CA LYS A 152 11.67 -10.36 3.84
C LYS A 152 12.47 -10.64 5.11
N ALA A 153 13.49 -9.84 5.40
CA ALA A 153 14.27 -9.94 6.62
C ALA A 153 13.70 -9.09 7.77
N GLY A 154 12.61 -8.35 7.53
CA GLY A 154 11.98 -7.46 8.52
C GLY A 154 12.69 -6.11 8.70
N ASN A 155 13.57 -5.71 7.77
CA ASN A 155 14.16 -4.38 7.78
C ASN A 155 13.16 -3.36 7.25
N LEU A 156 13.12 -2.18 7.87
CA LEU A 156 12.18 -1.12 7.54
C LEU A 156 12.81 -0.03 6.68
N TYR A 157 12.01 0.46 5.72
CA TYR A 157 12.38 1.49 4.77
C TYR A 157 11.28 2.55 4.67
N ILE A 158 11.66 3.81 4.47
CA ILE A 158 10.75 4.87 4.06
C ILE A 158 11.03 5.16 2.58
N LEU A 159 10.00 5.10 1.74
CA LEU A 159 10.08 5.34 0.31
C LEU A 159 9.19 6.50 -0.09
N GLN A 160 9.69 7.31 -1.01
CA GLN A 160 8.90 8.29 -1.77
C GLN A 160 8.57 7.66 -3.13
N GLU A 161 7.29 7.45 -3.41
CA GLU A 161 6.82 6.81 -4.63
C GLU A 161 6.03 7.83 -5.48
N PRO A 162 6.63 8.37 -6.54
CA PRO A 162 5.96 9.32 -7.42
C PRO A 162 4.73 8.71 -8.12
N ASN A 163 3.70 9.54 -8.30
CA ASN A 163 2.48 9.18 -9.01
C ASN A 163 1.79 7.94 -8.43
N ALA A 164 1.77 6.82 -9.17
CA ALA A 164 1.06 5.59 -8.82
C ALA A 164 1.99 4.45 -8.35
N LEU A 165 3.29 4.72 -8.19
CA LEU A 165 4.24 3.68 -7.81
C LEU A 165 3.97 3.16 -6.39
N ASN A 166 4.43 1.93 -6.15
CA ASN A 166 4.20 1.20 -4.89
C ASN A 166 5.45 0.39 -4.52
N PRO A 167 5.80 0.23 -3.24
CA PRO A 167 6.96 -0.54 -2.77
C PRO A 167 7.09 -1.96 -3.31
N ILE A 168 5.99 -2.62 -3.71
CA ILE A 168 6.07 -3.98 -4.29
C ILE A 168 6.94 -4.04 -5.54
N ARG A 169 7.08 -2.95 -6.29
CA ARG A 169 7.96 -2.87 -7.47
C ARG A 169 9.45 -2.88 -7.10
N HIS A 170 9.77 -2.69 -5.85
CA HIS A 170 11.12 -2.78 -5.27
C HIS A 170 11.30 -4.06 -4.42
N GLU A 171 10.41 -5.05 -4.59
CA GLU A 171 10.39 -6.28 -3.79
C GLU A 171 10.21 -6.03 -2.28
N LEU A 172 9.54 -4.91 -1.93
CA LEU A 172 9.23 -4.52 -0.55
C LEU A 172 7.74 -4.60 -0.30
N GLN A 173 7.35 -5.06 0.89
CA GLN A 173 5.97 -5.09 1.31
C GLN A 173 5.55 -3.74 1.89
N PRO A 174 4.50 -3.07 1.35
CA PRO A 174 3.97 -1.84 1.92
C PRO A 174 3.25 -2.12 3.24
N LEU A 175 3.56 -1.32 4.26
CA LEU A 175 2.99 -1.44 5.61
C LEU A 175 2.03 -0.31 5.92
N LEU A 176 2.48 0.94 5.75
CA LEU A 176 1.75 2.18 6.01
C LEU A 176 2.03 3.16 4.88
N GLY A 177 0.99 3.72 4.27
CA GLY A 177 1.12 4.67 3.17
C GLY A 177 0.41 5.99 3.45
N PHE A 178 1.04 7.11 3.11
CA PHE A 178 0.42 8.42 3.13
C PHE A 178 0.29 8.95 1.71
N ASP A 179 -0.94 9.25 1.34
CA ASP A 179 -1.27 9.91 0.08
C ASP A 179 -0.92 11.40 0.16
N VAL A 180 0.00 11.83 -0.68
CA VAL A 180 0.39 13.25 -0.80
C VAL A 180 0.02 13.86 -2.15
N TRP A 181 -0.87 13.22 -2.90
CA TRP A 181 -1.61 13.85 -3.98
C TRP A 181 -2.50 14.95 -3.41
N GLU A 182 -2.63 16.07 -4.08
CA GLU A 182 -3.43 17.19 -3.60
C GLU A 182 -4.91 16.82 -3.41
N HIS A 183 -5.44 15.88 -4.20
CA HIS A 183 -6.83 15.41 -4.05
C HIS A 183 -7.11 14.76 -2.67
N ALA A 184 -6.07 14.27 -2.00
CA ALA A 184 -6.22 13.63 -0.69
C ALA A 184 -6.41 14.64 0.45
N TYR A 185 -5.99 15.91 0.26
CA TYR A 185 -5.92 16.84 1.38
C TYR A 185 -6.33 18.30 1.08
N TYR A 186 -6.44 18.70 -0.20
CA TYR A 186 -6.60 20.11 -0.54
C TYR A 186 -7.88 20.74 0.00
N LEU A 187 -8.96 19.97 0.11
CA LEU A 187 -10.23 20.46 0.66
C LEU A 187 -10.17 20.75 2.15
N ASP A 188 -9.34 20.04 2.90
CA ASP A 188 -9.24 20.16 4.35
C ASP A 188 -8.04 21.04 4.78
N TYR A 189 -6.96 20.98 4.02
CA TYR A 189 -5.68 21.57 4.40
C TYR A 189 -5.13 22.54 3.36
N GLU A 190 -5.76 22.71 2.20
CA GLU A 190 -5.26 23.53 1.09
C GLU A 190 -3.82 23.15 0.73
N ASN A 191 -2.89 24.09 0.72
CA ASN A 191 -1.47 23.85 0.44
C ASN A 191 -0.68 23.31 1.64
N ARG A 192 -1.32 23.11 2.80
CA ARG A 192 -0.65 22.68 4.03
C ARG A 192 -0.50 21.16 4.11
N ARG A 193 0.30 20.58 3.19
CA ARG A 193 0.57 19.13 3.14
C ARG A 193 1.10 18.60 4.48
N ASP A 194 1.94 19.36 5.17
CA ASP A 194 2.51 18.99 6.47
C ASP A 194 1.41 18.78 7.54
N ASP A 195 0.39 19.64 7.56
CA ASP A 195 -0.72 19.52 8.52
C ASP A 195 -1.58 18.30 8.23
N HIS A 196 -1.84 18.00 6.94
CA HIS A 196 -2.50 16.77 6.53
C HIS A 196 -1.73 15.54 7.03
N VAL A 197 -0.45 15.44 6.74
CA VAL A 197 0.38 14.29 7.13
C VAL A 197 0.40 14.10 8.65
N ARG A 198 0.53 15.19 9.42
CA ARG A 198 0.45 15.14 10.89
C ARG A 198 -0.91 14.70 11.39
N ALA A 199 -1.99 15.10 10.72
CA ALA A 199 -3.35 14.69 11.11
C ALA A 199 -3.58 13.19 10.90
N LEU A 200 -3.01 12.59 9.85
CA LEU A 200 -3.15 11.16 9.57
C LEU A 200 -2.69 10.27 10.73
N TRP A 201 -1.67 10.67 11.50
CA TRP A 201 -1.20 9.88 12.65
C TRP A 201 -2.29 9.61 13.69
N ARG A 202 -3.33 10.45 13.75
CA ARG A 202 -4.44 10.32 14.72
C ARG A 202 -5.40 9.18 14.37
N VAL A 203 -5.40 8.74 13.13
CA VAL A 203 -6.36 7.75 12.61
C VAL A 203 -5.68 6.47 12.10
N VAL A 204 -4.34 6.36 12.16
CA VAL A 204 -3.62 5.12 11.81
C VAL A 204 -4.05 3.99 12.72
N SER A 205 -4.52 2.90 12.13
CA SER A 205 -4.77 1.62 12.82
C SER A 205 -3.49 0.80 12.90
N TRP A 206 -2.75 0.94 13.99
CA TRP A 206 -1.51 0.18 14.19
C TRP A 206 -1.71 -1.34 14.14
N PRO A 207 -2.82 -1.93 14.62
CA PRO A 207 -3.08 -3.36 14.44
C PRO A 207 -3.07 -3.83 12.98
N VAL A 208 -3.55 -2.98 12.05
CA VAL A 208 -3.51 -3.29 10.61
C VAL A 208 -2.07 -3.25 10.09
N VAL A 209 -1.29 -2.24 10.50
CA VAL A 209 0.11 -2.08 10.08
C VAL A 209 0.98 -3.21 10.65
N GLU A 210 0.78 -3.58 11.92
CA GLU A 210 1.44 -4.70 12.59
C GLU A 210 1.15 -6.03 11.88
N LYS A 211 -0.12 -6.29 11.56
CA LYS A 211 -0.52 -7.49 10.82
C LYS A 211 0.15 -7.59 9.44
N ARG A 212 0.30 -6.45 8.73
CA ARG A 212 1.04 -6.42 7.46
C ARG A 212 2.52 -6.75 7.67
N TYR A 213 3.13 -6.26 8.76
CA TYR A 213 4.51 -6.54 9.10
C TYR A 213 4.75 -8.01 9.50
N GLU A 214 3.79 -8.63 10.20
CA GLU A 214 3.87 -10.03 10.64
C GLU A 214 3.67 -11.04 9.49
N ASN A 215 2.96 -10.64 8.45
CA ASN A 215 2.67 -11.46 7.27
C ASN A 215 3.72 -11.33 6.14
N ASN A 216 4.86 -10.72 6.41
CA ASN A 216 5.94 -10.50 5.47
C ASN A 216 6.78 -11.75 5.17
#